data_8be58bb8b6684dc05fdbc538fee26633
#
_entry.id   8be58bb8b6684dc05fdbc538fee26633
#
_cell.length_a   1.000
_cell.length_b   1.000
_cell.length_c   1.000
_cell.angle_alpha   90.00
_cell.angle_beta   90.00
_cell.angle_gamma   90.00
#
_symmetry.space_group_name_H-M   'P 1'
#
loop_
_entity.id
_entity.type
_entity.pdbx_description
1 polymer ?
#
loop_
_entity_poly.entity_id
_entity_poly.type
_entity_poly.pdbx_seq_one_letter_code
_entity_poly.pdbx_strand_id
1 'polypeptide(L)'
;MEISKIIAHRINTISQLNLVPKDFGVEVDIRYHEDDLILHHDPFSHHKPQMPEKFSEFLVCYKCEGPMILNVKTEGVEEKLIELMNKFKIKNWFFLDLSMPFFVKYAKHAASASIAGFGPENLAVRFSQEEPIEYALSFVKKVSWVWVDCFTKMPLDDESYSKLKNAGFKICLVSPELQKHPLEKIVEFKKQLDGKKIDAVCTKHPDLWR
;
A
#
# COMPACT_ATOMS: atom_id res chain seq x y z
N MET A 1 -15.71 -11.12 10.45
CA MET A 1 -14.53 -10.40 9.96
C MET A 1 -14.37 -9.07 10.71
N GLU A 2 -13.14 -8.74 11.11
CA GLU A 2 -12.78 -7.45 11.72
C GLU A 2 -11.76 -6.75 10.82
N ILE A 3 -11.99 -5.48 10.48
CA ILE A 3 -11.06 -4.64 9.70
C ILE A 3 -10.54 -3.54 10.60
N SER A 4 -9.21 -3.46 10.75
CA SER A 4 -8.59 -2.49 11.64
C SER A 4 -8.48 -1.10 11.02
N LYS A 5 -8.19 -1.01 9.72
CA LYS A 5 -8.04 0.27 8.99
C LYS A 5 -8.59 0.19 7.57
N ILE A 6 -9.18 1.28 7.11
CA ILE A 6 -9.55 1.48 5.71
C ILE A 6 -8.53 2.41 5.07
N ILE A 7 -8.13 2.09 3.84
CA ILE A 7 -7.19 2.89 3.04
C ILE A 7 -7.92 3.34 1.78
N ALA A 8 -8.05 4.64 1.60
CA ALA A 8 -8.65 5.23 0.40
C ALA A 8 -7.66 5.10 -0.77
N HIS A 9 -8.10 4.44 -1.86
CA HIS A 9 -7.28 4.14 -3.03
C HIS A 9 -7.14 5.34 -3.96
N ARG A 10 -5.90 5.59 -4.46
CA ARG A 10 -5.56 6.61 -5.46
C ARG A 10 -5.93 8.04 -5.05
N ILE A 11 -5.49 8.44 -3.89
CA ILE A 11 -5.63 9.82 -3.41
C ILE A 11 -4.43 10.62 -3.89
N ASN A 12 -4.47 11.05 -5.14
CA ASN A 12 -3.34 11.69 -5.84
C ASN A 12 -3.44 13.22 -5.92
N THR A 13 -4.46 13.82 -5.25
CA THR A 13 -4.61 15.28 -5.18
C THR A 13 -4.91 15.74 -3.76
N ILE A 14 -4.52 16.99 -3.43
CA ILE A 14 -4.84 17.62 -2.14
C ILE A 14 -6.37 17.77 -1.98
N SER A 15 -7.07 18.04 -3.07
CA SER A 15 -8.53 18.12 -3.05
C SER A 15 -9.17 16.78 -2.65
N GLN A 16 -8.69 15.66 -3.18
CA GLN A 16 -9.13 14.32 -2.75
C GLN A 16 -8.75 14.05 -1.28
N LEU A 17 -7.50 14.39 -0.88
CA LEU A 17 -7.03 14.19 0.48
C LEU A 17 -7.91 14.89 1.52
N ASN A 18 -8.37 16.10 1.22
CA ASN A 18 -9.23 16.88 2.11
C ASN A 18 -10.61 16.24 2.36
N LEU A 19 -11.01 15.29 1.52
CA LEU A 19 -12.26 14.53 1.67
C LEU A 19 -12.07 13.20 2.43
N VAL A 20 -10.83 12.77 2.66
CA VAL A 20 -10.55 11.51 3.36
C VAL A 20 -10.75 11.68 4.87
N PRO A 21 -11.54 10.80 5.53
CA PRO A 21 -11.64 10.79 6.98
C PRO A 21 -10.28 10.60 7.66
N LYS A 22 -10.06 11.27 8.79
CA LYS A 22 -8.74 11.24 9.48
C LYS A 22 -8.32 9.86 9.95
N ASP A 23 -9.26 9.00 10.31
CA ASP A 23 -9.03 7.63 10.78
C ASP A 23 -8.63 6.66 9.66
N PHE A 24 -8.76 7.09 8.38
CA PHE A 24 -8.35 6.31 7.22
C PHE A 24 -6.85 6.45 6.92
N GLY A 25 -6.35 5.50 6.14
CA GLY A 25 -5.12 5.62 5.37
C GLY A 25 -5.40 6.11 3.95
N VAL A 26 -4.34 6.33 3.21
CA VAL A 26 -4.40 6.67 1.77
C VAL A 26 -3.40 5.84 0.99
N GLU A 27 -3.72 5.52 -0.26
CA GLU A 27 -2.77 5.02 -1.24
C GLU A 27 -2.54 6.11 -2.28
N VAL A 28 -1.27 6.36 -2.58
CA VAL A 28 -0.82 7.39 -3.53
C VAL A 28 0.13 6.79 -4.56
N ASP A 29 0.00 7.19 -5.83
CA ASP A 29 0.89 6.78 -6.91
C ASP A 29 2.04 7.77 -7.07
N ILE A 30 3.28 7.32 -6.91
CA ILE A 30 4.47 8.18 -6.93
C ILE A 30 5.25 8.01 -8.22
N ARG A 31 5.51 9.13 -8.91
CA ARG A 31 6.40 9.20 -10.06
C ARG A 31 7.47 10.27 -9.87
N TYR A 32 8.55 10.09 -10.59
CA TYR A 32 9.58 11.11 -10.76
C TYR A 32 9.36 11.83 -12.09
N HIS A 33 9.38 13.15 -12.06
CA HIS A 33 9.29 13.98 -13.24
C HIS A 33 10.16 15.23 -13.04
N GLU A 34 11.09 15.46 -13.98
CA GLU A 34 12.13 16.47 -13.82
C GLU A 34 12.89 16.26 -12.50
N ASP A 35 12.84 17.20 -11.57
CA ASP A 35 13.52 17.08 -10.27
C ASP A 35 12.55 16.80 -9.10
N ASP A 36 11.26 16.60 -9.40
CA ASP A 36 10.20 16.47 -8.40
C ASP A 36 9.60 15.06 -8.33
N LEU A 37 9.15 14.69 -7.13
CA LEU A 37 8.24 13.59 -6.94
C LEU A 37 6.82 14.10 -7.08
N ILE A 38 6.08 13.53 -8.03
CA ILE A 38 4.71 13.90 -8.38
C ILE A 38 3.72 12.76 -8.10
N LEU A 39 2.46 13.11 -7.87
CA LEU A 39 1.38 12.17 -7.65
C LEU A 39 0.63 11.90 -8.97
N HIS A 40 0.93 10.78 -9.63
CA HIS A 40 0.29 10.42 -10.88
C HIS A 40 0.39 8.91 -11.19
N HIS A 41 -0.73 8.27 -11.52
CA HIS A 41 -0.75 6.84 -11.80
C HIS A 41 -0.08 6.48 -13.13
N ASP A 42 -0.47 7.13 -14.22
CA ASP A 42 0.04 6.83 -15.55
C ASP A 42 1.37 7.55 -15.83
N PRO A 43 2.17 7.12 -16.82
CA PRO A 43 3.29 7.90 -17.28
C PRO A 43 2.87 9.33 -17.61
N PHE A 44 3.57 10.31 -17.03
CA PHE A 44 3.26 11.71 -17.26
C PHE A 44 3.95 12.18 -18.54
N SER A 45 3.24 12.97 -19.37
CA SER A 45 3.78 13.63 -20.54
C SER A 45 3.44 15.13 -20.52
N HIS A 46 4.35 15.95 -21.01
CA HIS A 46 4.19 17.42 -21.08
C HIS A 46 2.98 17.92 -21.89
N HIS A 47 2.29 17.01 -22.61
CA HIS A 47 1.10 17.36 -23.39
C HIS A 47 -0.19 17.42 -22.56
N LYS A 48 -0.13 17.12 -21.25
CA LYS A 48 -1.31 17.24 -20.38
C LYS A 48 -1.46 18.68 -19.90
N PRO A 49 -2.68 19.24 -19.92
CA PRO A 49 -2.92 20.66 -19.62
C PRO A 49 -2.71 21.03 -18.14
N GLN A 50 -2.57 20.07 -17.25
CA GLN A 50 -2.43 20.30 -15.81
C GLN A 50 -1.27 19.47 -15.25
N MET A 51 -0.36 20.16 -14.55
CA MET A 51 0.72 19.50 -13.82
C MET A 51 0.15 18.71 -12.63
N PRO A 52 0.62 17.48 -12.39
CA PRO A 52 0.33 16.74 -11.18
C PRO A 52 0.83 17.45 -9.93
N GLU A 53 0.19 17.17 -8.80
CA GLU A 53 0.62 17.72 -7.52
C GLU A 53 1.97 17.17 -7.09
N LYS A 54 2.80 18.01 -6.48
CA LYS A 54 4.06 17.57 -5.89
C LYS A 54 3.80 16.81 -4.61
N PHE A 55 4.46 15.67 -4.43
CA PHE A 55 4.30 14.87 -3.23
C PHE A 55 4.68 15.64 -1.95
N SER A 56 5.69 16.51 -2.01
CA SER A 56 6.07 17.35 -0.87
C SER A 56 4.95 18.32 -0.44
N GLU A 57 4.18 18.88 -1.38
CA GLU A 57 3.04 19.76 -1.09
C GLU A 57 1.86 18.96 -0.49
N PHE A 58 1.62 17.77 -1.03
CA PHE A 58 0.63 16.84 -0.49
C PHE A 58 0.94 16.48 0.98
N LEU A 59 2.21 16.22 1.32
CA LEU A 59 2.63 15.88 2.67
C LEU A 59 2.42 17.03 3.68
N VAL A 60 2.49 18.30 3.25
CA VAL A 60 2.16 19.46 4.09
C VAL A 60 0.69 19.41 4.55
N CYS A 61 -0.20 18.92 3.68
CA CYS A 61 -1.64 18.84 3.93
C CYS A 61 -2.05 17.53 4.62
N TYR A 62 -1.16 16.54 4.72
CA TYR A 62 -1.47 15.21 5.21
C TYR A 62 -1.78 15.19 6.71
N LYS A 63 -2.93 14.64 7.10
CA LYS A 63 -3.41 14.57 8.49
C LYS A 63 -4.07 13.23 8.83
N CYS A 64 -3.96 12.23 7.94
CA CYS A 64 -4.55 10.92 8.20
C CYS A 64 -3.72 10.13 9.21
N GLU A 65 -4.41 9.30 10.00
CA GLU A 65 -3.83 8.48 11.07
C GLU A 65 -3.61 7.01 10.63
N GLY A 66 -4.30 6.61 9.56
CA GLY A 66 -4.12 5.29 8.94
C GLY A 66 -2.82 5.20 8.14
N PRO A 67 -2.50 4.00 7.60
CA PRO A 67 -1.29 3.80 6.80
C PRO A 67 -1.31 4.61 5.49
N MET A 68 -0.16 5.20 5.12
CA MET A 68 0.05 5.71 3.77
C MET A 68 0.76 4.66 2.93
N ILE A 69 0.15 4.24 1.82
CA ILE A 69 0.77 3.36 0.84
C ILE A 69 1.45 4.22 -0.22
N LEU A 70 2.76 4.06 -0.37
CA LEU A 70 3.55 4.68 -1.42
C LEU A 70 3.68 3.69 -2.58
N ASN A 71 2.78 3.80 -3.55
CA ASN A 71 2.77 2.96 -4.74
C ASN A 71 3.77 3.53 -5.75
N VAL A 72 4.98 2.94 -5.79
CA VAL A 72 6.11 3.45 -6.56
C VAL A 72 5.96 3.07 -8.03
N LYS A 73 5.87 4.08 -8.89
CA LYS A 73 5.72 3.94 -10.34
C LYS A 73 6.99 4.32 -11.11
N THR A 74 8.05 4.73 -10.40
CA THR A 74 9.37 5.05 -10.98
C THR A 74 10.45 4.58 -10.03
N GLU A 75 11.31 3.69 -10.49
CA GLU A 75 12.43 3.16 -9.70
C GLU A 75 13.51 4.20 -9.41
N GLY A 76 14.24 4.01 -8.30
CA GLY A 76 15.37 4.85 -7.91
C GLY A 76 15.00 6.09 -7.10
N VAL A 77 13.74 6.22 -6.69
CA VAL A 77 13.23 7.35 -5.89
C VAL A 77 13.07 7.02 -4.41
N GLU A 78 13.32 5.78 -4.01
CA GLU A 78 13.00 5.23 -2.70
C GLU A 78 13.73 5.97 -1.57
N GLU A 79 15.02 6.28 -1.75
CA GLU A 79 15.79 7.03 -0.73
C GLU A 79 15.21 8.44 -0.53
N LYS A 80 14.91 9.14 -1.64
CA LYS A 80 14.26 10.46 -1.59
C LYS A 80 12.88 10.40 -0.91
N LEU A 81 12.14 9.31 -1.11
CA LEU A 81 10.85 9.09 -0.43
C LEU A 81 11.05 8.86 1.08
N ILE A 82 11.99 8.01 1.48
CA ILE A 82 12.31 7.76 2.90
C ILE A 82 12.72 9.08 3.60
N GLU A 83 13.56 9.89 2.95
CA GLU A 83 13.97 11.21 3.46
C GLU A 83 12.76 12.14 3.67
N LEU A 84 11.83 12.18 2.71
CA LEU A 84 10.60 12.99 2.84
C LEU A 84 9.72 12.49 3.98
N MET A 85 9.49 11.18 4.08
CA MET A 85 8.68 10.60 5.17
C MET A 85 9.28 10.94 6.54
N ASN A 86 10.60 10.87 6.67
CA ASN A 86 11.32 11.27 7.89
C ASN A 86 11.20 12.77 8.15
N LYS A 87 11.41 13.62 7.15
CA LYS A 87 11.29 15.08 7.23
C LYS A 87 9.91 15.51 7.72
N PHE A 88 8.86 14.91 7.17
CA PHE A 88 7.48 15.19 7.56
C PHE A 88 7.00 14.38 8.77
N LYS A 89 7.86 13.54 9.36
CA LYS A 89 7.57 12.72 10.55
C LYS A 89 6.37 11.77 10.36
N ILE A 90 6.14 11.33 9.13
CA ILE A 90 5.13 10.31 8.83
C ILE A 90 5.71 8.95 9.22
N LYS A 91 5.08 8.26 10.17
CA LYS A 91 5.59 7.00 10.71
C LYS A 91 4.86 5.77 10.16
N ASN A 92 3.57 5.89 9.87
CA ASN A 92 2.72 4.78 9.45
C ASN A 92 2.59 4.77 7.92
N TRP A 93 3.55 4.16 7.24
CA TRP A 93 3.57 4.07 5.79
C TRP A 93 4.35 2.85 5.30
N PHE A 94 4.10 2.41 4.07
CA PHE A 94 4.89 1.38 3.42
C PHE A 94 4.94 1.53 1.90
N PHE A 95 6.02 1.03 1.31
CA PHE A 95 6.17 0.91 -0.13
C PHE A 95 5.34 -0.24 -0.68
N LEU A 96 4.75 0.00 -1.84
CA LEU A 96 4.07 -0.98 -2.68
C LEU A 96 4.64 -0.91 -4.11
N ASP A 97 4.60 -2.03 -4.82
CA ASP A 97 4.97 -2.18 -6.25
C ASP A 97 6.42 -1.82 -6.58
N LEU A 98 7.34 -1.97 -5.63
CA LEU A 98 8.76 -1.95 -5.97
C LEU A 98 9.08 -3.12 -6.91
N SER A 99 9.90 -2.87 -7.94
CA SER A 99 10.40 -3.98 -8.75
C SER A 99 11.24 -4.95 -7.90
N MET A 100 11.31 -6.20 -8.32
CA MET A 100 11.97 -7.26 -7.57
C MET A 100 13.40 -6.89 -7.11
N PRO A 101 14.29 -6.31 -7.95
CA PRO A 101 15.63 -5.93 -7.50
C PRO A 101 15.61 -4.87 -6.39
N PHE A 102 14.77 -3.84 -6.53
CA PHE A 102 14.62 -2.80 -5.53
C PHE A 102 13.95 -3.32 -4.26
N PHE A 103 12.92 -4.14 -4.38
CA PHE A 103 12.28 -4.77 -3.23
C PHE A 103 13.29 -5.60 -2.40
N VAL A 104 14.09 -6.45 -3.04
CA VAL A 104 15.13 -7.24 -2.35
C VAL A 104 16.20 -6.36 -1.71
N LYS A 105 16.63 -5.28 -2.41
CA LYS A 105 17.57 -4.28 -1.86
C LYS A 105 17.02 -3.67 -0.57
N TYR A 106 15.79 -3.14 -0.63
CA TYR A 106 15.19 -2.45 0.52
C TYR A 106 14.76 -3.40 1.65
N ALA A 107 14.38 -4.64 1.34
CA ALA A 107 14.14 -5.67 2.36
C ALA A 107 15.42 -6.01 3.17
N LYS A 108 16.61 -5.97 2.53
CA LYS A 108 17.90 -6.10 3.24
C LYS A 108 18.19 -4.89 4.12
N HIS A 109 17.97 -3.67 3.61
CA HIS A 109 18.13 -2.44 4.40
C HIS A 109 17.18 -2.41 5.60
N ALA A 110 15.92 -2.80 5.42
CA ALA A 110 14.93 -2.87 6.48
C ALA A 110 15.34 -3.87 7.57
N ALA A 111 15.78 -5.07 7.18
CA ALA A 111 16.22 -6.11 8.12
C ALA A 111 17.47 -5.74 8.91
N SER A 112 18.39 -4.95 8.34
CA SER A 112 19.64 -4.51 8.97
C SER A 112 19.54 -3.15 9.67
N ALA A 113 18.37 -2.47 9.57
CA ALA A 113 18.17 -1.10 10.08
C ALA A 113 19.24 -0.11 9.57
N SER A 114 19.73 -0.30 8.34
CA SER A 114 20.84 0.47 7.77
C SER A 114 20.45 1.85 7.24
N ILE A 115 19.13 2.13 7.15
CA ILE A 115 18.60 3.44 6.76
C ILE A 115 17.77 3.99 7.92
N ALA A 116 18.10 5.18 8.38
CA ALA A 116 17.40 5.80 9.50
C ALA A 116 15.91 6.03 9.21
N GLY A 117 15.03 5.60 10.13
CA GLY A 117 13.58 5.76 10.00
C GLY A 117 12.94 4.83 8.96
N PHE A 118 13.65 3.77 8.54
CA PHE A 118 13.16 2.77 7.61
C PHE A 118 13.39 1.36 8.19
N GLY A 119 12.34 0.55 8.19
CA GLY A 119 12.35 -0.79 8.75
C GLY A 119 11.36 -1.74 8.05
N PRO A 120 11.21 -2.97 8.57
CA PRO A 120 10.27 -3.96 8.01
C PRO A 120 8.85 -3.46 7.88
N GLU A 121 8.40 -2.55 8.75
CA GLU A 121 7.07 -1.94 8.74
C GLU A 121 6.80 -1.05 7.52
N ASN A 122 7.86 -0.65 6.81
CA ASN A 122 7.78 0.25 5.65
C ASN A 122 7.79 -0.50 4.31
N LEU A 123 7.59 -1.81 4.32
CA LEU A 123 7.54 -2.63 3.10
C LEU A 123 6.34 -3.58 3.11
N ALA A 124 5.75 -3.78 1.93
CA ALA A 124 4.76 -4.81 1.67
C ALA A 124 5.23 -5.78 0.60
N VAL A 125 5.20 -7.08 0.89
CA VAL A 125 5.35 -8.15 -0.08
C VAL A 125 3.99 -8.53 -0.65
N ARG A 126 3.92 -8.96 -1.91
CA ARG A 126 2.67 -9.36 -2.55
C ARG A 126 2.36 -10.83 -2.32
N PHE A 127 1.07 -11.13 -2.26
CA PHE A 127 0.49 -12.47 -2.29
C PHE A 127 -0.77 -12.43 -3.15
N SER A 128 -0.86 -13.30 -4.13
CA SER A 128 -2.01 -13.41 -5.03
C SER A 128 -2.09 -14.82 -5.61
N GLN A 129 -2.97 -15.03 -6.60
CA GLN A 129 -2.99 -16.29 -7.35
C GLN A 129 -1.71 -16.50 -8.19
N GLU A 130 -1.08 -15.39 -8.61
CA GLU A 130 0.12 -15.39 -9.46
C GLU A 130 1.42 -15.27 -8.65
N GLU A 131 1.31 -14.92 -7.37
CA GLU A 131 2.42 -14.70 -6.45
C GLU A 131 2.26 -15.63 -5.25
N PRO A 132 2.94 -16.80 -5.22
CA PRO A 132 2.71 -17.83 -4.20
C PRO A 132 3.10 -17.39 -2.79
N ILE A 133 2.42 -17.95 -1.81
CA ILE A 133 2.61 -17.60 -0.40
C ILE A 133 4.05 -17.85 0.09
N GLU A 134 4.73 -18.86 -0.47
CA GLU A 134 6.12 -19.20 -0.13
C GLU A 134 7.06 -18.03 -0.43
N TYR A 135 6.76 -17.25 -1.48
CA TYR A 135 7.49 -16.03 -1.77
C TYR A 135 7.33 -15.02 -0.65
N ALA A 136 6.10 -14.74 -0.22
CA ALA A 136 5.84 -13.84 0.90
C ALA A 136 6.53 -14.33 2.20
N LEU A 137 6.43 -15.62 2.51
CA LEU A 137 7.05 -16.24 3.69
C LEU A 137 8.58 -16.16 3.68
N SER A 138 9.23 -16.09 2.52
CA SER A 138 10.70 -15.92 2.42
C SER A 138 11.21 -14.57 2.94
N PHE A 139 10.30 -13.61 3.15
CA PHE A 139 10.58 -12.26 3.67
C PHE A 139 10.19 -12.06 5.13
N VAL A 140 9.90 -13.12 5.88
CA VAL A 140 9.65 -13.04 7.32
C VAL A 140 10.78 -12.30 8.03
N LYS A 141 10.44 -11.37 8.95
CA LYS A 141 11.33 -10.45 9.67
C LYS A 141 12.03 -9.38 8.82
N LYS A 142 11.89 -9.41 7.49
CA LYS A 142 12.42 -8.38 6.58
C LYS A 142 11.35 -7.41 6.12
N VAL A 143 10.09 -7.84 6.17
CA VAL A 143 8.91 -7.12 5.71
C VAL A 143 7.77 -7.38 6.69
N SER A 144 6.96 -6.37 7.00
CA SER A 144 5.86 -6.53 7.95
C SER A 144 4.48 -6.62 7.30
N TRP A 145 4.31 -6.13 6.08
CA TRP A 145 3.03 -6.15 5.40
C TRP A 145 2.97 -7.18 4.29
N VAL A 146 1.82 -7.80 4.13
CA VAL A 146 1.46 -8.56 2.92
C VAL A 146 0.32 -7.83 2.23
N TRP A 147 0.54 -7.46 0.97
CA TRP A 147 -0.46 -6.96 0.05
C TRP A 147 -1.14 -8.15 -0.61
N VAL A 148 -2.38 -8.43 -0.21
CA VAL A 148 -3.16 -9.56 -0.73
C VAL A 148 -3.99 -9.10 -1.91
N ASP A 149 -3.56 -9.46 -3.12
CA ASP A 149 -4.25 -9.08 -4.35
C ASP A 149 -5.22 -10.18 -4.82
N CYS A 150 -6.27 -9.77 -5.51
CA CYS A 150 -7.38 -10.65 -5.90
C CYS A 150 -7.69 -10.54 -7.40
N PHE A 151 -6.71 -10.82 -8.27
CA PHE A 151 -6.86 -10.67 -9.72
C PHE A 151 -8.06 -11.44 -10.28
N THR A 152 -8.26 -12.69 -9.90
CA THR A 152 -9.36 -13.53 -10.35
C THR A 152 -10.27 -14.02 -9.23
N LYS A 153 -9.72 -14.24 -8.04
CA LYS A 153 -10.42 -14.75 -6.85
C LYS A 153 -9.73 -14.25 -5.58
N MET A 154 -10.37 -14.43 -4.42
CA MET A 154 -9.73 -14.25 -3.11
C MET A 154 -8.67 -15.35 -2.92
N PRO A 155 -7.37 -15.00 -2.78
CA PRO A 155 -6.32 -16.01 -2.55
C PRO A 155 -6.20 -16.41 -1.08
N LEU A 156 -6.79 -15.62 -0.15
CA LEU A 156 -6.65 -15.78 1.29
C LEU A 156 -7.68 -16.77 1.85
N ASP A 157 -7.35 -18.04 1.83
CA ASP A 157 -8.07 -19.10 2.54
C ASP A 157 -7.63 -19.22 4.01
N ASP A 158 -8.17 -20.18 4.77
CA ASP A 158 -7.87 -20.37 6.19
C ASP A 158 -6.41 -20.79 6.43
N GLU A 159 -5.85 -21.59 5.53
CA GLU A 159 -4.46 -22.05 5.62
C GLU A 159 -3.48 -20.91 5.38
N SER A 160 -3.62 -20.20 4.27
CA SER A 160 -2.76 -19.06 3.92
C SER A 160 -2.89 -17.92 4.94
N TYR A 161 -4.11 -17.62 5.42
CA TYR A 161 -4.32 -16.65 6.48
C TYR A 161 -3.54 -17.04 7.74
N SER A 162 -3.67 -18.30 8.19
CA SER A 162 -2.99 -18.79 9.39
C SER A 162 -1.48 -18.75 9.24
N LYS A 163 -0.93 -19.16 8.08
CA LYS A 163 0.50 -19.11 7.78
C LYS A 163 1.04 -17.65 7.86
N LEU A 164 0.34 -16.70 7.24
CA LEU A 164 0.76 -15.30 7.25
C LEU A 164 0.68 -14.68 8.66
N LYS A 165 -0.40 -14.92 9.40
CA LYS A 165 -0.55 -14.38 10.76
C LYS A 165 0.44 -14.99 11.75
N ASN A 166 0.69 -16.30 11.68
CA ASN A 166 1.68 -17.00 12.51
C ASN A 166 3.11 -16.54 12.21
N ALA A 167 3.38 -16.14 10.95
CA ALA A 167 4.64 -15.54 10.54
C ALA A 167 4.81 -14.08 11.00
N GLY A 168 3.77 -13.47 11.59
CA GLY A 168 3.80 -12.11 12.13
C GLY A 168 3.44 -11.01 11.13
N PHE A 169 2.93 -11.37 9.95
CA PHE A 169 2.55 -10.37 8.95
C PHE A 169 1.25 -9.63 9.32
N LYS A 170 1.23 -8.35 8.96
CA LYS A 170 0.02 -7.56 8.80
C LYS A 170 -0.54 -7.76 7.40
N ILE A 171 -1.85 -7.90 7.28
CA ILE A 171 -2.53 -8.16 6.02
C ILE A 171 -3.22 -6.89 5.53
N CYS A 172 -2.84 -6.39 4.36
CA CYS A 172 -3.55 -5.36 3.63
C CYS A 172 -4.25 -6.01 2.43
N LEU A 173 -5.58 -6.04 2.46
CA LEU A 173 -6.40 -6.63 1.42
C LEU A 173 -6.68 -5.62 0.31
N VAL A 174 -6.57 -6.05 -0.93
CA VAL A 174 -7.09 -5.32 -2.10
C VAL A 174 -8.57 -5.59 -2.22
N SER A 175 -9.38 -4.53 -2.26
CA SER A 175 -10.81 -4.67 -2.50
C SER A 175 -11.08 -5.09 -3.95
N PRO A 176 -12.02 -6.02 -4.21
CA PRO A 176 -12.18 -6.65 -5.52
C PRO A 176 -12.50 -5.67 -6.65
N GLU A 177 -13.16 -4.56 -6.36
CA GLU A 177 -13.45 -3.54 -7.37
C GLU A 177 -12.19 -2.86 -7.92
N LEU A 178 -11.07 -2.89 -7.21
CA LEU A 178 -9.79 -2.38 -7.70
C LEU A 178 -9.25 -3.22 -8.84
N GLN A 179 -9.63 -4.51 -8.88
CA GLN A 179 -9.33 -5.46 -9.96
C GLN A 179 -10.49 -5.59 -10.96
N LYS A 180 -11.39 -4.58 -10.99
CA LYS A 180 -12.53 -4.50 -11.93
C LYS A 180 -13.61 -5.58 -11.71
N HIS A 181 -13.62 -6.24 -10.57
CA HIS A 181 -14.74 -7.09 -10.20
C HIS A 181 -15.98 -6.23 -9.86
N PRO A 182 -17.19 -6.76 -10.04
CA PRO A 182 -18.42 -6.07 -9.64
C PRO A 182 -18.47 -5.88 -8.11
N LEU A 183 -19.15 -4.83 -7.66
CA LEU A 183 -19.21 -4.46 -6.22
C LEU A 183 -19.79 -5.55 -5.32
N GLU A 184 -20.67 -6.38 -5.86
CA GLU A 184 -21.26 -7.52 -5.16
C GLU A 184 -20.21 -8.53 -4.67
N LYS A 185 -19.05 -8.59 -5.32
CA LYS A 185 -17.92 -9.42 -4.88
C LYS A 185 -17.37 -9.01 -3.51
N ILE A 186 -17.55 -7.76 -3.09
CA ILE A 186 -17.19 -7.32 -1.74
C ILE A 186 -17.95 -8.15 -0.69
N VAL A 187 -19.23 -8.40 -0.91
CA VAL A 187 -20.07 -9.20 0.01
C VAL A 187 -19.59 -10.65 0.07
N GLU A 188 -19.22 -11.24 -1.08
CA GLU A 188 -18.63 -12.59 -1.11
C GLU A 188 -17.31 -12.65 -0.36
N PHE A 189 -16.42 -11.67 -0.59
CA PHE A 189 -15.12 -11.59 0.09
C PHE A 189 -15.28 -11.44 1.60
N LYS A 190 -16.21 -10.59 2.05
CA LYS A 190 -16.53 -10.45 3.48
C LYS A 190 -16.98 -11.78 4.10
N LYS A 191 -17.76 -12.60 3.38
CA LYS A 191 -18.17 -13.95 3.85
C LYS A 191 -16.96 -14.90 3.91
N GLN A 192 -16.09 -14.91 2.90
CA GLN A 192 -14.88 -15.76 2.89
C GLN A 192 -13.87 -15.38 3.98
N LEU A 193 -13.90 -14.12 4.42
CA LEU A 193 -13.05 -13.59 5.47
C LEU A 193 -13.70 -13.64 6.86
N ASP A 194 -14.86 -14.30 7.00
CA ASP A 194 -15.52 -14.37 8.29
C ASP A 194 -14.65 -15.03 9.36
N GLY A 195 -14.68 -14.50 10.58
CA GLY A 195 -13.78 -14.90 11.66
C GLY A 195 -12.32 -14.40 11.55
N LYS A 196 -11.92 -13.80 10.42
CA LYS A 196 -10.55 -13.30 10.22
C LYS A 196 -10.42 -11.84 10.63
N LYS A 197 -9.23 -11.49 11.13
CA LYS A 197 -8.82 -10.10 11.39
C LYS A 197 -7.90 -9.63 10.27
N ILE A 198 -8.35 -8.61 9.54
CA ILE A 198 -7.63 -7.95 8.45
C ILE A 198 -7.10 -6.60 8.96
N ASP A 199 -5.80 -6.37 8.82
CA ASP A 199 -5.15 -5.18 9.39
C ASP A 199 -5.49 -3.92 8.59
N ALA A 200 -5.66 -4.03 7.26
CA ALA A 200 -6.13 -2.94 6.41
C ALA A 200 -6.85 -3.45 5.16
N VAL A 201 -7.74 -2.63 4.60
CA VAL A 201 -8.35 -2.84 3.28
C VAL A 201 -8.18 -1.58 2.44
N CYS A 202 -7.59 -1.73 1.25
CA CYS A 202 -7.48 -0.66 0.25
C CYS A 202 -8.69 -0.72 -0.69
N THR A 203 -9.45 0.37 -0.81
CA THR A 203 -10.74 0.39 -1.53
C THR A 203 -11.09 1.79 -2.06
N LYS A 204 -11.94 1.84 -3.07
CA LYS A 204 -12.67 3.04 -3.50
C LYS A 204 -14.05 3.19 -2.86
N HIS A 205 -14.53 2.14 -2.18
CA HIS A 205 -15.86 2.07 -1.59
C HIS A 205 -15.80 1.76 -0.09
N PRO A 206 -15.28 2.70 0.74
CA PRO A 206 -15.07 2.46 2.17
C PRO A 206 -16.34 2.07 2.91
N ASP A 207 -17.51 2.59 2.52
CA ASP A 207 -18.77 2.31 3.18
C ASP A 207 -19.22 0.84 3.05
N LEU A 208 -18.74 0.14 2.02
CA LEU A 208 -19.02 -1.28 1.83
C LEU A 208 -18.16 -2.20 2.71
N TRP A 209 -17.12 -1.66 3.35
CA TRP A 209 -16.19 -2.39 4.21
C TRP A 209 -16.37 -2.10 5.71
N ARG A 210 -17.18 -1.11 6.04
CA ARG A 210 -17.58 -0.78 7.42
C ARG A 210 -18.61 -1.75 7.99
#